data_b67b0e35e00ee9a9710a5ad42f20ee4c
#
_entry.id   b67b0e35e00ee9a9710a5ad42f20ee4c
#
_cell.length_a   1.000
_cell.length_b   1.000
_cell.length_c   1.000
_cell.angle_alpha   90.00
_cell.angle_beta   90.00
_cell.angle_gamma   90.00
#
_symmetry.space_group_name_H-M   'P 1'
#
loop_
_entity.id
_entity.type
_entity.pdbx_description
1 polymer ?
#
loop_
_entity_poly.entity_id
_entity_poly.type
_entity_poly.pdbx_seq_one_letter_code
_entity_poly.pdbx_strand_id
1 'polypeptide(L)'
;PVKSAKPENQKAIRVEWLDGVFVEFDKLATLGDKSRIHLKIVNTNADDCEVDLYSGNLTVINEKGEESPIVSVKLGSKFNDRRVTALIVPDLPTEMVIEVSKLQSVALLQLKDFKNNIVKLRGLK
;
A
#
# COMPACT_ATOMS: atom_id res chain seq x y z
N PRO A 1 25.68 12.12 -11.16
CA PRO A 1 25.19 12.01 -10.87
C PRO A 1 24.54 11.73 -10.61
N VAL A 2 24.60 11.86 -10.88
CA VAL A 2 23.90 11.85 -10.51
C VAL A 2 23.24 11.51 -10.08
N LYS A 3 23.17 11.58 -10.13
CA LYS A 3 22.50 11.46 -9.53
C LYS A 3 21.65 11.47 -9.28
N SER A 4 21.48 11.63 -9.54
CA SER A 4 20.66 11.75 -9.20
C SER A 4 19.83 11.87 -8.94
N ALA A 5 19.52 12.00 -9.29
CA ALA A 5 18.78 12.33 -8.96
C ALA A 5 17.80 11.97 -8.67
N LYS A 6 17.67 11.63 -8.71
CA LYS A 6 16.85 11.26 -8.31
C LYS A 6 16.61 10.99 -7.34
N PRO A 7 16.59 10.88 -7.72
CA PRO A 7 16.09 10.67 -6.70
C PRO A 7 16.32 10.86 -5.57
N GLU A 8 16.83 11.23 -5.38
CA GLU A 8 17.13 11.42 -4.13
C GLU A 8 16.12 12.04 -3.40
N ASN A 9 15.51 12.87 -3.87
CA ASN A 9 14.37 13.40 -3.23
C ASN A 9 13.25 12.46 -3.34
N GLN A 10 13.46 11.44 -4.07
CA GLN A 10 12.49 10.39 -4.22
C GLN A 10 12.92 9.21 -3.41
N LYS A 11 13.04 9.39 -2.14
CA LYS A 11 13.32 8.26 -1.28
C LYS A 11 12.24 7.23 -1.41
N ALA A 12 12.62 6.00 -1.64
CA ALA A 12 11.67 4.90 -1.61
C ALA A 12 11.11 4.76 -0.21
N ILE A 13 9.80 4.83 -0.10
CA ILE A 13 9.14 4.62 1.19
C ILE A 13 8.88 3.13 1.32
N ARG A 14 9.56 2.51 2.28
CA ARG A 14 9.48 1.07 2.50
C ARG A 14 9.41 0.81 3.99
N VAL A 15 8.38 0.12 4.43
CA VAL A 15 8.14 -0.14 5.84
C VAL A 15 7.85 -1.62 6.04
N GLU A 16 8.43 -2.19 7.07
CA GLU A 16 8.19 -3.59 7.39
C GLU A 16 6.79 -3.75 7.98
N TRP A 17 6.05 -4.71 7.47
CA TRP A 17 4.69 -5.01 7.90
C TRP A 17 4.64 -6.27 8.74
N LEU A 18 5.17 -7.34 8.19
CA LEU A 18 5.31 -8.62 8.87
C LEU A 18 6.79 -8.93 8.91
N ASP A 19 7.21 -9.90 9.72
CA ASP A 19 8.60 -10.27 9.81
C ASP A 19 9.12 -10.65 8.43
N GLY A 20 10.01 -9.83 7.89
CA GLY A 20 10.58 -10.06 6.56
C GLY A 20 9.69 -9.68 5.39
N VAL A 21 8.51 -9.12 5.64
CA VAL A 21 7.59 -8.68 4.58
C VAL A 21 7.43 -7.18 4.65
N PHE A 22 7.69 -6.50 3.52
CA PHE A 22 7.74 -5.05 3.46
C PHE A 22 6.68 -4.52 2.51
N VAL A 23 6.20 -3.32 2.80
CA VAL A 23 5.31 -2.57 1.92
C VAL A 23 6.10 -1.40 1.36
N GLU A 24 6.13 -1.27 0.05
CA GLU A 24 6.80 -0.18 -0.64
C GLU A 24 5.77 0.69 -1.34
N PHE A 25 5.89 2.00 -1.19
CA PHE A 25 5.04 2.92 -1.92
C PHE A 25 5.59 3.10 -3.34
N ASP A 26 4.73 2.93 -4.32
CA ASP A 26 5.09 3.10 -5.73
C ASP A 26 4.68 4.48 -6.21
N LYS A 27 3.38 4.75 -6.27
CA LYS A 27 2.89 6.03 -6.78
C LYS A 27 1.46 6.28 -6.33
N LEU A 28 1.06 7.54 -6.43
CA LEU A 28 -0.31 7.97 -6.22
C LEU A 28 -0.83 8.50 -7.55
N ALA A 29 -1.90 7.89 -8.05
CA ALA A 29 -2.49 8.26 -9.33
C ALA A 29 -3.91 8.77 -9.12
N THR A 30 -4.29 9.80 -9.87
CA THR A 30 -5.65 10.34 -9.83
C THR A 30 -6.34 9.99 -11.14
N LEU A 31 -7.57 9.52 -11.04
CA LEU A 31 -8.35 9.10 -12.18
C LEU A 31 -9.79 9.56 -11.98
N GLY A 32 -10.14 10.71 -12.58
CA GLY A 32 -11.45 11.29 -12.39
C GLY A 32 -11.67 11.72 -10.94
N ASP A 33 -12.72 11.20 -10.32
CA ASP A 33 -13.05 11.51 -8.93
C ASP A 33 -12.48 10.49 -7.95
N LYS A 34 -11.57 9.64 -8.41
CA LYS A 34 -10.93 8.62 -7.58
C LYS A 34 -9.42 8.80 -7.59
N SER A 35 -8.79 8.29 -6.55
CA SER A 35 -7.32 8.19 -6.48
C SER A 35 -6.95 6.75 -6.21
N ARG A 36 -5.81 6.34 -6.73
CA ARG A 36 -5.27 4.99 -6.55
C ARG A 36 -3.91 5.07 -5.90
N ILE A 37 -3.77 4.38 -4.79
CA ILE A 37 -2.50 4.27 -4.08
C ILE A 37 -1.86 2.96 -4.53
N HIS A 38 -0.75 3.06 -5.25
CA HIS A 38 -0.04 1.88 -5.77
C HIS A 38 1.09 1.52 -4.82
N LEU A 39 1.07 0.28 -4.38
CA LEU A 39 2.04 -0.27 -3.45
C LEU A 39 2.59 -1.57 -3.99
N LYS A 40 3.73 -2.00 -3.43
CA LYS A 40 4.28 -3.33 -3.69
C LYS A 40 4.54 -4.00 -2.36
N ILE A 41 4.21 -5.28 -2.27
CA ILE A 41 4.47 -6.08 -1.09
C ILE A 41 5.61 -7.02 -1.43
N VAL A 42 6.68 -6.96 -0.65
CA VAL A 42 7.92 -7.71 -0.91
C VAL A 42 8.16 -8.65 0.25
N ASN A 43 8.28 -9.94 -0.08
CA ASN A 43 8.58 -10.97 0.90
C ASN A 43 10.06 -11.32 0.79
N THR A 44 10.82 -11.05 1.84
CA THR A 44 12.26 -11.35 1.86
C THR A 44 12.57 -12.67 2.56
N ASN A 45 11.55 -13.41 2.98
CA ASN A 45 11.74 -14.71 3.63
C ASN A 45 11.97 -15.81 2.60
N ALA A 46 12.36 -16.97 3.08
CA ALA A 46 12.52 -18.15 2.22
C ALA A 46 11.18 -18.79 1.88
N ASP A 47 10.18 -18.58 2.72
CA ASP A 47 8.87 -19.21 2.57
C ASP A 47 7.82 -18.21 2.11
N ASP A 48 6.76 -18.73 1.47
CA ASP A 48 5.63 -17.91 1.07
C ASP A 48 4.93 -17.33 2.29
N CYS A 49 4.29 -16.18 2.11
CA CYS A 49 3.54 -15.53 3.16
C CYS A 49 2.15 -15.18 2.66
N GLU A 50 1.12 -15.61 3.36
CA GLU A 50 -0.24 -15.25 3.02
C GLU A 50 -0.61 -13.94 3.67
N VAL A 51 -1.14 -13.00 2.88
CA VAL A 51 -1.63 -11.72 3.35
C VAL A 51 -3.13 -11.68 3.14
N ASP A 52 -3.85 -11.33 4.19
CA ASP A 52 -5.31 -11.34 4.19
C ASP A 52 -5.77 -9.97 4.68
N LEU A 53 -6.39 -9.19 3.80
CA LEU A 53 -6.79 -7.81 4.06
C LEU A 53 -8.29 -7.64 3.97
N TYR A 54 -8.80 -6.83 4.86
CA TYR A 54 -10.20 -6.46 4.90
C TYR A 54 -10.28 -4.94 4.74
N SER A 55 -11.07 -4.46 3.79
CA SER A 55 -11.11 -3.01 3.50
C SER A 55 -11.49 -2.19 4.74
N GLY A 56 -12.30 -2.75 5.63
CA GLY A 56 -12.64 -2.07 6.88
C GLY A 56 -11.48 -1.90 7.84
N ASN A 57 -10.38 -2.59 7.60
CA ASN A 57 -9.17 -2.49 8.43
C ASN A 57 -8.09 -1.60 7.78
N LEU A 58 -8.44 -0.91 6.70
CA LEU A 58 -7.53 0.01 6.04
C LEU A 58 -7.95 1.43 6.38
N THR A 59 -6.97 2.28 6.65
CA THR A 59 -7.24 3.67 6.97
C THR A 59 -6.39 4.55 6.06
N VAL A 60 -7.03 5.51 5.40
CA VAL A 60 -6.35 6.49 4.55
C VAL A 60 -6.75 7.87 5.05
N ILE A 61 -5.77 8.67 5.47
CA ILE A 61 -5.98 10.04 5.90
C ILE A 61 -5.38 10.94 4.83
N ASN A 62 -6.17 11.88 4.32
CA ASN A 62 -5.73 12.77 3.26
C ASN A 62 -4.94 13.96 3.81
N GLU A 63 -4.57 14.88 2.91
CA GLU A 63 -3.75 16.03 3.27
C GLU A 63 -4.46 17.01 4.21
N LYS A 64 -5.78 16.89 4.33
CA LYS A 64 -6.57 17.75 5.22
C LYS A 64 -6.81 17.10 6.57
N GLY A 65 -6.24 15.91 6.81
CA GLY A 65 -6.47 15.18 8.05
C GLY A 65 -7.80 14.45 8.10
N GLU A 66 -8.45 14.29 6.95
CA GLU A 66 -9.74 13.62 6.86
C GLU A 66 -9.56 12.19 6.39
N GLU A 67 -10.39 11.30 6.89
CA GLU A 67 -10.37 9.91 6.44
C GLU A 67 -11.05 9.80 5.08
N SER A 68 -10.35 9.16 4.13
CA SER A 68 -10.88 8.92 2.80
C SER A 68 -11.48 7.52 2.74
N PRO A 69 -12.75 7.39 2.32
CA PRO A 69 -13.36 6.06 2.23
C PRO A 69 -12.66 5.19 1.21
N ILE A 70 -12.53 3.92 1.56
CA ILE A 70 -11.93 2.92 0.68
C ILE A 70 -13.00 2.44 -0.29
N VAL A 71 -12.72 2.52 -1.59
CA VAL A 71 -13.64 2.05 -2.62
C VAL A 71 -13.37 0.58 -2.91
N SER A 72 -12.11 0.21 -3.12
CA SER A 72 -11.75 -1.16 -3.42
C SER A 72 -10.27 -1.40 -3.14
N VAL A 73 -9.91 -2.68 -3.05
CA VAL A 73 -8.53 -3.12 -2.85
C VAL A 73 -8.22 -4.20 -3.87
N LYS A 74 -7.09 -4.06 -4.55
CA LYS A 74 -6.56 -5.08 -5.45
C LYS A 74 -5.25 -5.57 -4.87
N LEU A 75 -5.09 -6.88 -4.76
CA LEU A 75 -3.87 -7.50 -4.26
C LEU A 75 -3.46 -8.59 -5.22
N GLY A 76 -2.38 -8.35 -5.97
CA GLY A 76 -2.00 -9.22 -7.07
C GLY A 76 -3.10 -9.24 -8.12
N SER A 77 -3.59 -10.43 -8.44
CA SER A 77 -4.70 -10.59 -9.38
C SER A 77 -6.06 -10.60 -8.68
N LYS A 78 -6.08 -10.53 -7.34
CA LYS A 78 -7.33 -10.56 -6.59
C LYS A 78 -7.87 -9.15 -6.43
N PHE A 79 -9.17 -8.99 -6.65
CA PHE A 79 -9.83 -7.70 -6.56
C PHE A 79 -11.13 -7.85 -5.79
N ASN A 80 -11.35 -7.00 -4.79
CA ASN A 80 -12.59 -7.03 -4.04
C ASN A 80 -12.79 -5.67 -3.37
N ASP A 81 -14.03 -5.35 -3.04
CA ASP A 81 -14.35 -4.15 -2.28
C ASP A 81 -14.36 -4.42 -0.77
N ARG A 82 -14.22 -5.66 -0.35
CA ARG A 82 -14.25 -6.03 1.07
C ARG A 82 -12.98 -6.74 1.52
N ARG A 83 -12.69 -7.90 0.96
CA ARG A 83 -11.63 -8.77 1.44
C ARG A 83 -10.81 -9.32 0.29
N VAL A 84 -9.50 -9.23 0.41
CA VAL A 84 -8.59 -9.84 -0.55
C VAL A 84 -7.54 -10.67 0.20
N THR A 85 -7.20 -11.81 -0.37
CA THR A 85 -6.19 -12.70 0.18
C THR A 85 -5.25 -13.06 -0.94
N ALA A 86 -3.95 -12.99 -0.69
CA ALA A 86 -2.95 -13.38 -1.67
C ALA A 86 -1.75 -14.03 -1.01
N LEU A 87 -1.10 -14.89 -1.77
CA LEU A 87 0.14 -15.52 -1.36
C LEU A 87 1.29 -14.69 -1.92
N ILE A 88 2.13 -14.16 -1.04
CA ILE A 88 3.27 -13.34 -1.42
C ILE A 88 4.49 -14.25 -1.45
N VAL A 89 4.97 -14.54 -2.65
CA VAL A 89 6.09 -15.46 -2.80
C VAL A 89 7.42 -14.69 -2.68
N PRO A 90 8.48 -15.36 -2.22
CA PRO A 90 9.79 -14.71 -2.13
C PRO A 90 10.28 -14.22 -3.48
N ASP A 91 10.97 -13.08 -3.45
CA ASP A 91 11.64 -12.48 -4.62
C ASP A 91 10.72 -12.09 -5.76
N LEU A 92 9.40 -12.08 -5.53
CA LEU A 92 8.45 -11.67 -6.55
C LEU A 92 7.48 -10.67 -5.93
N PRO A 93 7.71 -9.36 -6.12
CA PRO A 93 6.84 -8.35 -5.52
C PRO A 93 5.41 -8.46 -6.01
N THR A 94 4.46 -8.29 -5.09
CA THR A 94 3.04 -8.33 -5.41
C THR A 94 2.48 -6.93 -5.39
N GLU A 95 1.84 -6.54 -6.47
CA GLU A 95 1.23 -5.21 -6.55
C GLU A 95 -0.02 -5.14 -5.71
N MET A 96 -0.20 -4.02 -5.01
CA MET A 96 -1.40 -3.72 -4.26
C MET A 96 -1.89 -2.34 -4.69
N VAL A 97 -3.18 -2.23 -5.00
CA VAL A 97 -3.77 -0.95 -5.38
C VAL A 97 -4.97 -0.70 -4.48
N ILE A 98 -4.97 0.44 -3.80
CA ILE A 98 -6.09 0.86 -2.97
C ILE A 98 -6.77 2.02 -3.66
N GLU A 99 -8.03 1.85 -4.02
CA GLU A 99 -8.80 2.91 -4.65
C GLU A 99 -9.61 3.63 -3.59
N VAL A 100 -9.52 4.96 -3.58
CA VAL A 100 -10.19 5.82 -2.61
C VAL A 100 -10.83 7.00 -3.34
N SER A 101 -11.65 7.75 -2.62
CA SER A 101 -12.14 9.02 -3.14
C SER A 101 -10.97 9.95 -3.41
N LYS A 102 -11.14 10.86 -4.37
CA LYS A 102 -10.06 11.73 -4.83
C LYS A 102 -9.38 12.47 -3.67
N LEU A 103 -8.06 12.43 -3.68
CA LEU A 103 -7.23 13.16 -2.72
C LEU A 103 -5.96 13.63 -3.43
N GLN A 104 -5.24 14.57 -2.85
CA GLN A 104 -4.01 15.10 -3.44
C GLN A 104 -2.77 14.40 -2.89
N SER A 105 -2.82 14.04 -1.62
CA SER A 105 -1.72 13.32 -1.00
C SER A 105 -2.27 12.52 0.18
N VAL A 106 -1.47 11.57 0.66
CA VAL A 106 -1.85 10.72 1.77
C VAL A 106 -0.96 11.07 2.96
N ALA A 107 -1.56 11.63 4.00
CA ALA A 107 -0.83 11.92 5.23
C ALA A 107 -0.51 10.64 5.99
N LEU A 108 -1.45 9.69 5.98
CA LEU A 108 -1.26 8.40 6.65
C LEU A 108 -2.01 7.32 5.90
N LEU A 109 -1.33 6.23 5.61
CA LEU A 109 -1.93 4.99 5.15
C LEU A 109 -1.64 3.93 6.19
N GLN A 110 -2.68 3.32 6.73
CA GLN A 110 -2.53 2.23 7.69
C GLN A 110 -3.15 0.97 7.13
N LEU A 111 -2.38 -0.10 7.11
CA LEU A 111 -2.85 -1.42 6.73
C LEU A 111 -2.83 -2.29 7.97
N LYS A 112 -3.90 -3.06 8.13
CA LYS A 112 -4.02 -3.99 9.25
C LYS A 112 -4.57 -5.30 8.71
N ASP A 113 -3.85 -6.39 8.93
CA ASP A 113 -4.29 -7.69 8.47
C ASP A 113 -5.22 -8.35 9.51
N PHE A 114 -5.68 -9.57 9.22
CA PHE A 114 -6.59 -10.26 10.12
C PHE A 114 -5.94 -10.68 11.44
N LYS A 115 -4.62 -10.70 11.50
CA LYS A 115 -3.90 -11.05 12.73
C LYS A 115 -3.48 -9.81 13.50
N ASN A 116 -4.02 -8.64 13.13
CA ASN A 116 -3.73 -7.35 13.77
C ASN A 116 -2.29 -6.88 13.59
N ASN A 117 -1.63 -7.31 12.52
CA ASN A 117 -0.33 -6.75 12.16
C ASN A 117 -0.57 -5.43 11.44
N ILE A 118 -0.01 -4.36 11.95
CA ILE A 118 -0.25 -3.00 11.47
C ILE A 118 1.02 -2.45 10.84
N VAL A 119 0.87 -1.81 9.68
CA VAL A 119 1.95 -1.03 9.07
C VAL A 119 1.38 0.35 8.75
N LYS A 120 2.21 1.38 8.93
CA LYS A 120 1.84 2.76 8.66
C LYS A 120 2.85 3.38 7.71
N LEU A 121 2.33 3.99 6.65
CA LEU A 121 3.14 4.77 5.71
C LEU A 121 2.66 6.22 5.78
N ARG A 122 3.58 7.17 5.74
CA ARG A 122 3.24 8.58 5.91
C ARG A 122 3.80 9.40 4.76
N GLY A 123 3.12 10.51 4.47
CA GLY A 123 3.61 11.48 3.50
C GLY A 123 3.70 10.96 2.09
N LEU A 124 2.70 10.25 1.62
CA LEU A 124 2.68 9.69 0.27
C LEU A 124 2.15 10.74 -0.70
N LYS A 125 2.88 10.92 -1.81
CA LYS A 125 2.49 11.90 -2.83
C LYS A 125 2.61 11.33 -4.21
#